data_3a8d73b7e9c46181eedcef196c185c06
#
_entry.id   3a8d73b7e9c46181eedcef196c185c06
#
_cell.length_a   1.000
_cell.length_b   1.000
_cell.length_c   1.000
_cell.angle_alpha   90.00
_cell.angle_beta   90.00
_cell.angle_gamma   90.00
#
_symmetry.space_group_name_H-M   'P 1'
#
loop_
_entity.id
_entity.type
_entity.pdbx_description
1 polymer ?
#
loop_
_entity_poly.entity_id
_entity_poly.type
_entity_poly.pdbx_seq_one_letter_code
_entity_poly.pdbx_strand_id
1 'polypeptide(L)'
;MYIITIHTRVFFEGLTAVLQNIMTFGKAVIINGGDTYVAEYRERYGDIDHIMTGVNQESVWSSIDFDSGTFHEQTSETRDYFCKYLEACKADGLEVYLLEYTTNQKLIQKIKEYCKEQDFHFYISSSLELR
;
A
#
# COMPACT_ATOMS: atom_id res chain seq x y z
N MET A 1 -8.84 -13.42 -5.52
CA MET A 1 -7.81 -12.44 -5.09
C MET A 1 -7.31 -12.82 -3.71
N TYR A 2 -6.02 -12.77 -3.53
CA TYR A 2 -5.39 -12.98 -2.24
C TYR A 2 -4.86 -11.65 -1.73
N ILE A 3 -5.09 -11.35 -0.45
CA ILE A 3 -4.54 -10.18 0.22
C ILE A 3 -3.64 -10.67 1.33
N ILE A 4 -2.36 -10.26 1.30
CA ILE A 4 -1.36 -10.69 2.26
C ILE A 4 -0.83 -9.47 3.00
N THR A 5 -1.04 -9.43 4.30
CA THR A 5 -0.53 -8.37 5.16
C THR A 5 0.87 -8.71 5.63
N ILE A 6 1.81 -7.79 5.41
CA ILE A 6 3.21 -7.97 5.76
C ILE A 6 3.52 -7.15 7.00
N HIS A 7 3.98 -7.83 8.03
CA HIS A 7 4.47 -7.20 9.25
C HIS A 7 5.98 -6.95 9.15
N THR A 8 6.49 -6.03 9.95
CA THR A 8 7.85 -5.52 9.86
C THR A 8 8.97 -6.53 10.04
N ARG A 9 8.68 -7.73 10.53
CA ARG A 9 9.68 -8.78 10.74
C ARG A 9 9.25 -10.08 10.08
N VAL A 10 9.47 -10.16 8.77
CA VAL A 10 9.25 -11.40 8.03
C VAL A 10 10.59 -11.87 7.47
N PHE A 11 10.76 -13.17 7.40
CA PHE A 11 11.90 -13.74 6.68
C PHE A 11 11.71 -13.51 5.19
N PHE A 12 12.61 -12.76 4.60
CA PHE A 12 12.53 -12.38 3.18
C PHE A 12 12.34 -13.60 2.27
N GLU A 13 13.19 -14.62 2.45
CA GLU A 13 13.15 -15.81 1.60
C GLU A 13 11.88 -16.63 1.79
N GLY A 14 11.41 -16.74 3.03
CA GLY A 14 10.15 -17.44 3.33
C GLY A 14 8.95 -16.77 2.72
N LEU A 15 8.86 -15.45 2.82
CA LEU A 15 7.78 -14.70 2.20
C LEU A 15 7.83 -14.80 0.68
N THR A 16 9.02 -14.69 0.10
CA THR A 16 9.20 -14.84 -1.35
C THR A 16 8.68 -16.20 -1.84
N ALA A 17 9.03 -17.28 -1.12
CA ALA A 17 8.56 -18.62 -1.47
C ALA A 17 7.03 -18.74 -1.40
N VAL A 18 6.41 -18.17 -0.38
CA VAL A 18 4.95 -18.13 -0.23
C VAL A 18 4.30 -17.38 -1.38
N LEU A 19 4.80 -16.19 -1.71
CA LEU A 19 4.25 -15.38 -2.80
C LEU A 19 4.40 -16.08 -4.16
N GLN A 20 5.56 -16.67 -4.43
CA GLN A 20 5.77 -17.44 -5.66
C GLN A 20 4.76 -18.58 -5.79
N ASN A 21 4.53 -19.29 -4.69
CA ASN A 21 3.56 -20.39 -4.68
C ASN A 21 2.14 -19.91 -4.93
N ILE A 22 1.73 -18.82 -4.27
CA ILE A 22 0.37 -18.27 -4.42
C ILE A 22 0.14 -17.76 -5.85
N MET A 23 1.15 -17.18 -6.47
CA MET A 23 1.06 -16.71 -7.86
C MET A 23 0.75 -17.84 -8.84
N THR A 24 1.13 -19.08 -8.52
CA THR A 24 0.81 -20.22 -9.39
C THR A 24 -0.68 -20.51 -9.50
N PHE A 25 -1.51 -20.00 -8.59
CA PHE A 25 -2.95 -20.19 -8.62
C PHE A 25 -3.67 -19.30 -9.66
N GLY A 26 -2.94 -18.40 -10.32
CA GLY A 26 -3.49 -17.57 -11.39
C GLY A 26 -4.48 -16.50 -10.93
N LYS A 27 -4.46 -16.10 -9.66
CA LYS A 27 -5.32 -15.08 -9.10
C LYS A 27 -4.52 -13.85 -8.70
N ALA A 28 -5.20 -12.71 -8.61
CA ALA A 28 -4.56 -11.48 -8.15
C ALA A 28 -4.03 -11.64 -6.72
N VAL A 29 -2.82 -11.16 -6.49
CA VAL A 29 -2.15 -11.19 -5.18
C VAL A 29 -1.80 -9.76 -4.80
N ILE A 30 -2.41 -9.25 -3.74
CA ILE A 30 -2.21 -7.90 -3.26
C ILE A 30 -1.52 -7.94 -1.90
N ILE A 31 -0.41 -7.24 -1.77
CA ILE A 31 0.30 -7.11 -0.51
C ILE A 31 -0.25 -5.89 0.22
N ASN A 32 -0.63 -6.06 1.48
CA ASN A 32 -0.98 -4.95 2.35
C ASN A 32 0.24 -4.57 3.21
N GLY A 33 0.77 -3.38 3.00
CA GLY A 33 2.06 -2.99 3.58
C GLY A 33 3.23 -3.57 2.80
N GLY A 34 4.38 -3.73 3.44
CA GLY A 34 5.51 -4.45 2.85
C GLY A 34 6.44 -3.61 2.00
N ASP A 35 6.47 -2.30 2.19
CA ASP A 35 7.36 -1.39 1.47
C ASP A 35 8.84 -1.80 1.56
N THR A 36 9.28 -2.19 2.75
CA THR A 36 10.66 -2.65 2.96
C THR A 36 10.94 -3.95 2.21
N TYR A 37 9.99 -4.89 2.23
CA TYR A 37 10.13 -6.14 1.50
C TYR A 37 10.22 -5.90 -0.01
N VAL A 38 9.35 -5.06 -0.54
CA VAL A 38 9.33 -4.76 -1.98
C VAL A 38 10.64 -4.09 -2.42
N ALA A 39 11.14 -3.15 -1.61
CA ALA A 39 12.41 -2.49 -1.89
C ALA A 39 13.57 -3.49 -1.94
N GLU A 40 13.64 -4.40 -0.98
CA GLU A 40 14.68 -5.44 -0.92
C GLU A 40 14.57 -6.42 -2.10
N TYR A 41 13.36 -6.83 -2.45
CA TYR A 41 13.15 -7.71 -3.60
C TYR A 41 13.59 -7.05 -4.89
N ARG A 42 13.22 -5.78 -5.09
CA ARG A 42 13.62 -5.03 -6.28
C ARG A 42 15.13 -4.89 -6.39
N GLU A 43 15.81 -4.66 -5.26
CA GLU A 43 17.26 -4.55 -5.23
C GLU A 43 17.95 -5.86 -5.59
N ARG A 44 17.42 -7.00 -5.11
CA ARG A 44 18.00 -8.31 -5.34
C ARG A 44 17.67 -8.90 -6.71
N TYR A 45 16.43 -8.74 -7.17
CA TYR A 45 15.90 -9.50 -8.31
C TYR A 45 15.30 -8.62 -9.41
N GLY A 46 15.11 -7.34 -9.19
CA GLY A 46 14.50 -6.44 -10.17
C GLY A 46 12.98 -6.46 -10.11
N ASP A 47 12.33 -6.83 -11.19
CA ASP A 47 10.88 -6.72 -11.34
C ASP A 47 10.10 -7.51 -10.31
N ILE A 48 9.11 -6.87 -9.69
CA ILE A 48 8.28 -7.47 -8.64
C ILE A 48 6.96 -8.03 -9.14
N ASP A 49 6.63 -7.87 -10.41
CA ASP A 49 5.37 -8.31 -11.01
C ASP A 49 5.25 -9.84 -11.12
N HIS A 50 6.31 -10.57 -10.80
CA HIS A 50 6.31 -12.04 -10.80
C HIS A 50 5.75 -12.64 -9.52
N ILE A 51 5.75 -11.88 -8.42
CA ILE A 51 5.36 -12.39 -7.10
C ILE A 51 4.14 -11.71 -6.51
N MET A 52 3.65 -10.65 -7.15
CA MET A 52 2.44 -9.94 -6.74
C MET A 52 1.83 -9.20 -7.91
N THR A 53 0.56 -8.86 -7.81
CA THR A 53 -0.16 -8.11 -8.83
C THR A 53 -0.50 -6.70 -8.39
N GLY A 54 -0.43 -6.43 -7.09
CA GLY A 54 -0.75 -5.11 -6.57
C GLY A 54 -0.27 -4.92 -5.14
N VAL A 55 -0.33 -3.67 -4.70
CA VAL A 55 0.01 -3.24 -3.34
C VAL A 55 -1.10 -2.38 -2.79
N ASN A 56 -1.38 -2.53 -1.50
CA ASN A 56 -2.24 -1.65 -0.74
C ASN A 56 -1.42 -0.99 0.36
N GLN A 57 -1.60 0.31 0.54
CA GLN A 57 -0.94 1.04 1.62
C GLN A 57 -1.97 1.86 2.39
N GLU A 58 -1.91 1.74 3.71
CA GLU A 58 -2.77 2.50 4.61
C GLU A 58 -2.06 3.77 5.07
N SER A 59 -2.84 4.82 5.29
CA SER A 59 -2.38 6.04 5.95
C SER A 59 -1.19 6.71 5.27
N VAL A 60 -1.31 6.93 3.97
CA VAL A 60 -0.33 7.68 3.18
C VAL A 60 -0.53 9.18 3.37
N TRP A 61 -1.77 9.65 3.25
CA TRP A 61 -2.16 11.06 3.37
C TRP A 61 -2.77 11.39 4.73
N SER A 62 -3.33 10.39 5.39
CA SER A 62 -3.92 10.50 6.72
C SER A 62 -3.05 9.80 7.75
N SER A 63 -3.30 10.05 9.02
CA SER A 63 -2.69 9.32 10.13
C SER A 63 -3.72 9.04 11.20
N ILE A 64 -3.47 8.02 12.00
CA ILE A 64 -4.37 7.60 13.06
C ILE A 64 -3.62 7.72 14.38
N ASP A 65 -4.22 8.43 15.33
CA ASP A 65 -3.82 8.35 16.72
C ASP A 65 -4.65 7.26 17.38
N PHE A 66 -4.06 6.09 17.61
CA PHE A 66 -4.78 4.95 18.16
C PHE A 66 -5.15 5.14 19.63
N ASP A 67 -4.43 5.99 20.37
CA ASP A 67 -4.73 6.25 21.77
C ASP A 67 -6.02 7.06 21.92
N SER A 68 -6.21 8.06 21.07
CA SER A 68 -7.41 8.92 21.10
C SER A 68 -8.49 8.47 20.12
N GLY A 69 -8.18 7.62 19.15
CA GLY A 69 -9.08 7.24 18.08
C GLY A 69 -9.33 8.36 17.07
N THR A 70 -8.46 9.37 17.01
CA THR A 70 -8.62 10.54 16.12
C THR A 70 -7.78 10.39 14.86
N PHE A 71 -8.25 11.08 13.80
CA PHE A 71 -7.58 11.12 12.51
C PHE A 71 -6.93 12.47 12.28
N HIS A 72 -5.78 12.45 11.66
CA HIS A 72 -4.98 13.63 11.35
C HIS A 72 -4.43 13.56 9.94
N GLU A 73 -3.91 14.68 9.44
CA GLU A 73 -3.15 14.68 8.21
C GLU A 73 -1.76 14.09 8.47
N GLN A 74 -1.28 13.28 7.53
CA GLN A 74 0.04 12.65 7.64
C GLN A 74 1.15 13.70 7.53
N THR A 75 2.31 13.43 8.14
CA THR A 75 3.48 14.28 7.95
C THR A 75 3.92 14.24 6.49
N SER A 76 4.46 15.36 6.00
CA SER A 76 4.94 15.44 4.62
C SER A 76 6.05 14.43 4.33
N GLU A 77 6.91 14.18 5.29
CA GLU A 77 8.02 13.23 5.16
C GLU A 77 7.51 11.80 4.93
N THR A 78 6.60 11.34 5.77
CA THR A 78 6.01 9.99 5.63
C THR A 78 5.18 9.87 4.36
N ARG A 79 4.37 10.88 4.06
CA ARG A 79 3.58 10.90 2.84
C ARG A 79 4.46 10.80 1.60
N ASP A 80 5.52 11.58 1.51
CA ASP A 80 6.41 11.60 0.36
C ASP A 80 7.14 10.28 0.20
N TYR A 81 7.54 9.67 1.30
CA TYR A 81 8.13 8.33 1.28
C TYR A 81 7.20 7.31 0.65
N PHE A 82 5.96 7.24 1.12
CA PHE A 82 5.00 6.27 0.58
C PHE A 82 4.56 6.60 -0.85
N CYS A 83 4.42 7.86 -1.19
CA CYS A 83 4.10 8.25 -2.56
C CYS A 83 5.17 7.76 -3.54
N LYS A 84 6.44 7.94 -3.21
CA LYS A 84 7.55 7.44 -4.03
C LYS A 84 7.50 5.92 -4.18
N TYR A 85 7.27 5.21 -3.10
CA TYR A 85 7.15 3.77 -3.10
C TYR A 85 6.02 3.31 -4.02
N LEU A 86 4.83 3.91 -3.87
CA LEU A 86 3.64 3.52 -4.64
C LEU A 86 3.77 3.87 -6.12
N GLU A 87 4.37 5.02 -6.43
CA GLU A 87 4.61 5.42 -7.82
C GLU A 87 5.60 4.49 -8.50
N ALA A 88 6.62 4.02 -7.77
CA ALA A 88 7.54 3.00 -8.28
C ALA A 88 6.84 1.66 -8.52
N CYS A 89 5.94 1.26 -7.63
CA CYS A 89 5.13 0.05 -7.83
C CYS A 89 4.25 0.15 -9.07
N LYS A 90 3.62 1.31 -9.28
CA LYS A 90 2.81 1.54 -10.48
C LYS A 90 3.66 1.47 -11.74
N ALA A 91 4.85 2.04 -11.72
CA ALA A 91 5.79 1.99 -12.85
C ALA A 91 6.22 0.55 -13.17
N ASP A 92 6.26 -0.32 -12.17
CA ASP A 92 6.56 -1.75 -12.36
C ASP A 92 5.36 -2.56 -12.87
N GLY A 93 4.22 -1.91 -13.11
CA GLY A 93 3.03 -2.56 -13.65
C GLY A 93 2.07 -3.11 -12.60
N LEU A 94 2.24 -2.75 -11.32
CA LEU A 94 1.33 -3.19 -10.27
C LEU A 94 0.11 -2.30 -10.17
N GLU A 95 -1.01 -2.87 -9.73
CA GLU A 95 -2.16 -2.11 -9.26
C GLU A 95 -1.85 -1.53 -7.88
N VAL A 96 -2.24 -0.29 -7.64
CA VAL A 96 -1.99 0.41 -6.38
C VAL A 96 -3.30 0.81 -5.74
N TYR A 97 -3.42 0.49 -4.45
CA TYR A 97 -4.58 0.80 -3.64
C TYR A 97 -4.15 1.59 -2.41
N LEU A 98 -4.91 2.63 -2.08
CA LEU A 98 -4.74 3.39 -0.84
C LEU A 98 -5.96 3.20 0.05
N LEU A 99 -5.71 3.03 1.35
CA LEU A 99 -6.74 3.05 2.37
C LEU A 99 -6.44 4.20 3.33
N GLU A 100 -7.34 5.17 3.36
CA GLU A 100 -7.16 6.38 4.15
C GLU A 100 -8.28 6.53 5.18
N TYR A 101 -7.98 7.25 6.26
CA TYR A 101 -8.90 7.46 7.37
C TYR A 101 -9.03 8.96 7.63
N THR A 102 -10.12 9.55 7.19
CA THR A 102 -10.33 10.98 7.40
C THR A 102 -11.77 11.38 7.15
N THR A 103 -12.20 12.44 7.84
CA THR A 103 -13.46 13.14 7.57
C THR A 103 -13.21 14.58 7.07
N ASN A 104 -11.94 14.97 6.96
CA ASN A 104 -11.56 16.32 6.51
C ASN A 104 -11.75 16.44 5.00
N GLN A 105 -12.66 17.31 4.58
CA GLN A 105 -13.03 17.44 3.18
C GLN A 105 -11.87 17.92 2.29
N LYS A 106 -11.00 18.78 2.81
CA LYS A 106 -9.84 19.26 2.05
C LYS A 106 -8.84 18.13 1.80
N LEU A 107 -8.62 17.31 2.82
CA LEU A 107 -7.72 16.15 2.70
C LEU A 107 -8.31 15.11 1.75
N ILE A 108 -9.61 14.84 1.86
CA ILE A 108 -10.32 13.94 0.94
C ILE A 108 -10.12 14.38 -0.51
N GLN A 109 -10.25 15.67 -0.77
CA GLN A 109 -10.07 16.19 -2.12
C GLN A 109 -8.64 16.00 -2.64
N LYS A 110 -7.64 16.26 -1.79
CA LYS A 110 -6.22 16.03 -2.14
C LYS A 110 -5.96 14.57 -2.47
N ILE A 111 -6.51 13.65 -1.69
CA ILE A 111 -6.35 12.21 -1.91
C ILE A 111 -6.97 11.82 -3.26
N LYS A 112 -8.18 12.29 -3.54
CA LYS A 112 -8.87 12.00 -4.79
C LYS A 112 -8.09 12.50 -6.01
N GLU A 113 -7.60 13.72 -5.95
CA GLU A 113 -6.81 14.32 -7.03
C GLU A 113 -5.52 13.55 -7.28
N TYR A 114 -4.79 13.22 -6.22
CA TYR A 114 -3.57 12.44 -6.31
C TYR A 114 -3.81 11.07 -6.92
N CYS A 115 -4.80 10.36 -6.43
CA CYS A 115 -5.11 9.01 -6.93
C CYS A 115 -5.57 9.04 -8.39
N LYS A 116 -6.30 10.07 -8.77
CA LYS A 116 -6.72 10.26 -10.16
C LYS A 116 -5.52 10.49 -11.08
N GLU A 117 -4.59 11.34 -10.67
CA GLU A 117 -3.38 11.63 -11.45
C GLU A 117 -2.50 10.40 -11.63
N GLN A 118 -2.38 9.58 -10.59
CA GLN A 118 -1.53 8.40 -10.60
C GLN A 118 -2.22 7.14 -11.12
N ASP A 119 -3.53 7.20 -11.34
CA ASP A 119 -4.35 6.02 -11.66
C ASP A 119 -4.29 4.97 -10.55
N PHE A 120 -4.45 5.43 -9.31
CA PHE A 120 -4.51 4.58 -8.12
C PHE A 120 -5.96 4.39 -7.68
N HIS A 121 -6.26 3.21 -7.16
CA HIS A 121 -7.52 2.94 -6.47
C HIS A 121 -7.43 3.46 -5.03
N PHE A 122 -8.57 3.88 -4.46
CA PHE A 122 -8.57 4.35 -3.08
C PHE A 122 -9.89 4.06 -2.40
N TYR A 123 -9.82 3.94 -1.09
CA TYR A 123 -10.99 3.92 -0.21
C TYR A 123 -10.71 4.84 0.97
N ILE A 124 -11.66 5.71 1.28
CA ILE A 124 -11.55 6.65 2.39
C ILE A 124 -12.61 6.29 3.41
N SER A 125 -12.19 5.88 4.60
CA SER A 125 -13.07 5.52 5.69
C SER A 125 -13.23 6.67 6.67
N SER A 126 -14.43 6.85 7.17
CA SER A 126 -14.72 7.80 8.24
C SER A 126 -14.55 7.19 9.64
N SER A 127 -14.23 5.90 9.72
CA SER A 127 -14.04 5.20 10.98
C SER A 127 -13.05 4.05 10.81
N LEU A 128 -12.51 3.57 11.95
CA LEU A 128 -11.62 2.41 11.96
C LEU A 128 -12.36 1.10 11.62
N GLU A 129 -13.67 1.10 11.64
CA GLU A 129 -14.48 -0.07 11.33
C GLU A 129 -14.71 -0.29 9.84
N LEU A 130 -14.15 0.54 8.98
CA LEU A 130 -14.24 0.45 7.52
C LEU A 130 -15.68 0.42 7.01
N ARG A 131 -16.49 1.28 7.56
CA ARG A 131 -17.88 1.44 7.12
C ARG A 131 -18.02 2.39 5.94
#